data_3f6a28efabb1e93867bade1092804641
#
_entry.id   3f6a28efabb1e93867bade1092804641
#
_cell.length_a   1.000
_cell.length_b   1.000
_cell.length_c   1.000
_cell.angle_alpha   90.00
_cell.angle_beta   90.00
_cell.angle_gamma   90.00
#
_symmetry.space_group_name_H-M   'P 1'
#
loop_
_entity.id
_entity.type
_entity.pdbx_description
1 polymer ?
#
loop_
_entity_poly.entity_id
_entity_poly.type
_entity_poly.pdbx_seq_one_letter_code
_entity_poly.pdbx_strand_id
1 'polypeptide(L)'
;MVSVYFFKFSDKTEYDADSLPANVKEHCKKKESAAAASALLSMGVENLHYDKNKKPLADNCFISISHSKDMIAVCKSDKPVGIDIEFMATDRDYKKIANRVYKGKELEYFNSSPTAETFYEIWTKKEAYSKISGQGTIEIFEGFDVFSLEEYEFQTEIIENFAISVCEMQE
;
A
#
# COMPACT_ATOMS: atom_id res chain seq x y z
N MET A 1 -2.86 16.92 -1.18
CA MET A 1 -1.40 16.59 -1.17
C MET A 1 -1.18 15.33 -0.36
N VAL A 2 -0.52 14.32 -0.94
CA VAL A 2 -0.21 13.05 -0.24
C VAL A 2 0.92 13.26 0.75
N SER A 3 0.71 12.77 1.98
CA SER A 3 1.76 12.64 2.98
C SER A 3 2.04 11.15 3.18
N VAL A 4 3.29 10.76 3.03
CA VAL A 4 3.74 9.36 3.15
C VAL A 4 4.72 9.24 4.32
N TYR A 5 4.58 8.18 5.09
CA TYR A 5 5.55 7.82 6.11
C TYR A 5 5.78 6.30 6.07
N PHE A 6 7.03 5.90 6.00
CA PHE A 6 7.41 4.49 6.07
C PHE A 6 8.58 4.30 7.04
N PHE A 7 8.63 3.16 7.69
CA PHE A 7 9.63 2.87 8.70
C PHE A 7 9.83 1.36 8.86
N LYS A 8 11.02 1.03 9.36
CA LYS A 8 11.36 -0.34 9.71
C LYS A 8 10.80 -0.66 11.09
N PHE A 9 9.93 -1.68 11.15
CA PHE A 9 9.37 -2.16 12.39
C PHE A 9 10.27 -3.25 13.00
N SER A 10 10.49 -3.16 14.29
CA SER A 10 11.15 -4.19 15.09
C SER A 10 10.49 -4.26 16.47
N ASP A 11 10.82 -5.28 17.27
CA ASP A 11 10.34 -5.37 18.65
C ASP A 11 10.78 -4.19 19.55
N LYS A 12 11.78 -3.43 19.09
CA LYS A 12 12.28 -2.21 19.75
C LYS A 12 11.66 -0.93 19.20
N THR A 13 10.78 -1.02 18.19
CA THR A 13 10.11 0.16 17.64
C THR A 13 9.20 0.76 18.71
N GLU A 14 9.51 2.00 19.09
CA GLU A 14 8.71 2.75 20.04
C GLU A 14 7.45 3.26 19.34
N TYR A 15 6.31 2.95 19.91
CA TYR A 15 5.02 3.53 19.56
C TYR A 15 4.14 3.56 20.81
N ASP A 16 3.33 4.58 20.92
CA ASP A 16 2.46 4.76 22.09
C ASP A 16 1.15 3.98 21.89
N ALA A 17 1.17 2.70 22.28
CA ALA A 17 -0.03 1.86 22.24
C ALA A 17 -1.11 2.34 23.23
N ASP A 18 -0.73 3.04 24.28
CA ASP A 18 -1.66 3.51 25.32
C ASP A 18 -2.46 4.73 24.86
N SER A 19 -1.90 5.54 23.97
CA SER A 19 -2.59 6.67 23.36
C SER A 19 -3.62 6.27 22.29
N LEU A 20 -3.57 5.02 21.80
CA LEU A 20 -4.53 4.56 20.80
C LEU A 20 -5.96 4.53 21.37
N PRO A 21 -6.96 5.07 20.66
CA PRO A 21 -8.37 4.96 21.04
C PRO A 21 -8.83 3.50 21.24
N ALA A 22 -9.75 3.27 22.13
CA ALA A 22 -10.20 1.91 22.49
C ALA A 22 -10.70 1.11 21.27
N ASN A 23 -11.47 1.75 20.39
CA ASN A 23 -11.96 1.16 19.14
C ASN A 23 -10.81 0.78 18.18
N VAL A 24 -9.70 1.51 18.18
CA VAL A 24 -8.51 1.19 17.37
C VAL A 24 -7.77 0.02 18.00
N LYS A 25 -7.57 0.01 19.31
CA LYS A 25 -6.91 -1.09 20.05
C LYS A 25 -7.56 -2.45 19.78
N GLU A 26 -8.88 -2.51 19.71
CA GLU A 26 -9.62 -3.75 19.43
C GLU A 26 -9.24 -4.37 18.07
N HIS A 27 -8.89 -3.56 17.08
CA HIS A 27 -8.47 -3.99 15.74
C HIS A 27 -6.97 -4.22 15.63
N CYS A 28 -6.16 -3.53 16.42
CA CYS A 28 -4.69 -3.60 16.40
C CYS A 28 -4.15 -4.73 17.30
N LYS A 29 -4.52 -5.98 16.99
CA LYS A 29 -4.06 -7.15 17.77
C LYS A 29 -2.58 -7.46 17.59
N LYS A 30 -1.97 -7.04 16.48
CA LYS A 30 -0.53 -7.19 16.20
C LYS A 30 0.16 -5.87 16.48
N LYS A 31 1.42 -5.94 16.94
CA LYS A 31 2.26 -4.77 17.21
C LYS A 31 2.45 -3.89 15.97
N GLU A 32 2.62 -4.51 14.81
CA GLU A 32 2.75 -3.81 13.53
C GLU A 32 1.52 -2.96 13.21
N SER A 33 0.32 -3.51 13.45
CA SER A 33 -0.94 -2.77 13.24
C SER A 33 -1.07 -1.60 14.20
N ALA A 34 -0.64 -1.76 15.44
CA ALA A 34 -0.66 -0.68 16.44
C ALA A 34 0.36 0.40 16.09
N ALA A 35 1.55 0.03 15.63
CA ALA A 35 2.58 0.98 15.17
C ALA A 35 2.10 1.78 13.94
N ALA A 36 1.46 1.12 12.97
CA ALA A 36 0.86 1.80 11.81
C ALA A 36 -0.24 2.78 12.23
N ALA A 37 -1.13 2.39 13.13
CA ALA A 37 -2.17 3.27 13.66
C ALA A 37 -1.58 4.47 14.41
N SER A 38 -0.58 4.24 15.26
CA SER A 38 0.14 5.31 15.97
C SER A 38 0.80 6.30 14.99
N ALA A 39 1.42 5.79 13.91
CA ALA A 39 2.01 6.64 12.87
C ALA A 39 0.95 7.52 12.20
N LEU A 40 -0.22 6.97 11.82
CA LEU A 40 -1.32 7.76 11.24
C LEU A 40 -1.81 8.85 12.20
N LEU A 41 -1.99 8.54 13.48
CA LEU A 41 -2.39 9.54 14.47
C LEU A 41 -1.35 10.66 14.62
N SER A 42 -0.05 10.31 14.60
CA SER A 42 1.04 11.30 14.64
C SER A 42 1.09 12.21 13.40
N MET A 43 0.54 11.73 12.27
CA MET A 43 0.36 12.53 11.04
C MET A 43 -0.89 13.43 11.10
N GLY A 44 -1.62 13.47 12.21
CA GLY A 44 -2.83 14.29 12.38
C GLY A 44 -4.08 13.67 11.77
N VAL A 45 -4.14 12.36 11.70
CA VAL A 45 -5.38 11.63 11.36
C VAL A 45 -6.34 11.71 12.55
N GLU A 46 -7.59 12.08 12.28
CA GLU A 46 -8.63 12.24 13.30
C GLU A 46 -9.67 11.13 13.19
N ASN A 47 -10.15 10.68 14.35
CA ASN A 47 -11.20 9.66 14.44
C ASN A 47 -10.91 8.39 13.63
N LEU A 48 -9.65 7.90 13.73
CA LEU A 48 -9.26 6.63 13.12
C LEU A 48 -10.19 5.51 13.62
N HIS A 49 -10.80 4.80 12.71
CA HIS A 49 -11.69 3.68 12.97
C HIS A 49 -11.60 2.62 11.88
N TYR A 50 -12.29 1.49 12.02
CA TYR A 50 -12.28 0.40 11.06
C TYR A 50 -13.69 0.06 10.61
N ASP A 51 -13.87 -0.18 9.31
CA ASP A 51 -15.15 -0.66 8.79
C ASP A 51 -15.38 -2.16 9.09
N LYS A 52 -16.51 -2.69 8.65
CA LYS A 52 -16.87 -4.12 8.79
C LYS A 52 -15.88 -5.08 8.13
N ASN A 53 -15.13 -4.61 7.15
CA ASN A 53 -14.10 -5.36 6.41
C ASN A 53 -12.71 -5.17 7.01
N LYS A 54 -12.60 -4.47 8.14
CA LYS A 54 -11.35 -4.11 8.83
C LYS A 54 -10.46 -3.15 8.01
N LYS A 55 -11.05 -2.40 7.07
CA LYS A 55 -10.35 -1.32 6.38
C LYS A 55 -10.25 -0.11 7.32
N PRO A 56 -9.05 0.47 7.50
CA PRO A 56 -8.90 1.68 8.30
C PRO A 56 -9.52 2.88 7.56
N LEU A 57 -10.23 3.71 8.30
CA LEU A 57 -10.91 4.93 7.85
C LEU A 57 -10.61 6.08 8.82
N ALA A 58 -10.75 7.30 8.34
CA ALA A 58 -10.62 8.53 9.13
C ALA A 58 -11.68 9.54 8.70
N ASP A 59 -12.02 10.49 9.57
CA ASP A 59 -13.05 11.47 9.29
C ASP A 59 -12.54 12.67 8.50
N ASN A 60 -11.27 13.01 8.67
CA ASN A 60 -10.68 14.23 8.12
C ASN A 60 -9.83 14.02 6.85
N CYS A 61 -9.58 12.78 6.45
CA CYS A 61 -8.77 12.46 5.28
C CYS A 61 -8.94 11.01 4.83
N PHE A 62 -8.47 10.71 3.63
CA PHE A 62 -8.29 9.33 3.15
C PHE A 62 -6.95 8.80 3.66
N ILE A 63 -6.92 7.52 4.04
CA ILE A 63 -5.73 6.86 4.57
C ILE A 63 -5.53 5.49 3.94
N SER A 64 -4.27 5.04 3.89
CA SER A 64 -3.95 3.67 3.51
C SER A 64 -2.74 3.17 4.28
N ILE A 65 -2.69 1.85 4.50
CA ILE A 65 -1.63 1.14 5.23
C ILE A 65 -1.17 -0.05 4.39
N SER A 66 0.13 -0.28 4.37
CA SER A 66 0.74 -1.50 3.86
C SER A 66 1.90 -1.93 4.73
N HIS A 67 2.21 -3.21 4.70
CA HIS A 67 3.40 -3.76 5.33
C HIS A 67 3.92 -4.96 4.55
N SER A 68 5.22 -5.10 4.48
CA SER A 68 5.89 -6.27 3.94
C SER A 68 7.15 -6.56 4.75
N LYS A 69 7.28 -7.79 5.26
CA LYS A 69 8.32 -8.16 6.24
C LYS A 69 8.35 -7.21 7.43
N ASP A 70 9.47 -6.52 7.63
CA ASP A 70 9.71 -5.58 8.71
C ASP A 70 9.47 -4.11 8.33
N MET A 71 8.95 -3.84 7.12
CA MET A 71 8.62 -2.48 6.69
C MET A 71 7.13 -2.21 6.79
N ILE A 72 6.79 -1.05 7.31
CA ILE A 72 5.44 -0.50 7.38
C ILE A 72 5.42 0.80 6.59
N ALA A 73 4.39 0.97 5.77
CA ALA A 73 4.12 2.19 5.04
C ALA A 73 2.69 2.65 5.31
N VAL A 74 2.53 3.94 5.59
CA VAL A 74 1.24 4.58 5.79
C VAL A 74 1.17 5.87 4.98
N CYS A 75 -0.01 6.21 4.50
CA CYS A 75 -0.22 7.50 3.85
C CYS A 75 -1.57 8.11 4.22
N LYS A 76 -1.67 9.43 4.05
CA LYS A 76 -2.92 10.19 4.10
C LYS A 76 -2.99 11.21 2.97
N SER A 77 -4.19 11.51 2.52
CA SER A 77 -4.50 12.55 1.55
C SER A 77 -5.91 13.09 1.73
N ASP A 78 -6.16 14.27 1.17
CA ASP A 78 -7.50 14.87 0.98
C ASP A 78 -8.29 14.21 -0.15
N LYS A 79 -7.66 13.33 -0.94
CA LYS A 79 -8.29 12.55 -2.01
C LYS A 79 -8.14 11.05 -1.77
N PRO A 80 -8.96 10.21 -2.42
CA PRO A 80 -8.78 8.75 -2.36
C PRO A 80 -7.35 8.35 -2.64
N VAL A 81 -6.74 7.62 -1.72
CA VAL A 81 -5.33 7.24 -1.77
C VAL A 81 -5.14 5.78 -1.35
N GLY A 82 -4.19 5.13 -1.99
CA GLY A 82 -3.70 3.80 -1.63
C GLY A 82 -2.20 3.76 -1.60
N ILE A 83 -1.64 2.97 -0.71
CA ILE A 83 -0.20 2.69 -0.62
C ILE A 83 0.04 1.20 -0.59
N ASP A 84 1.06 0.76 -1.30
CA ASP A 84 1.58 -0.59 -1.17
C ASP A 84 3.09 -0.61 -1.03
N ILE A 85 3.60 -1.55 -0.22
CA ILE A 85 5.02 -1.84 -0.04
C ILE A 85 5.23 -3.33 -0.14
N GLU A 86 6.23 -3.75 -0.95
CA GLU A 86 6.58 -5.15 -1.10
C GLU A 86 8.09 -5.38 -1.06
N PHE A 87 8.49 -6.39 -0.31
CA PHE A 87 9.87 -6.89 -0.36
C PHE A 87 10.11 -7.63 -1.68
N MET A 88 11.12 -7.21 -2.43
CA MET A 88 11.48 -7.81 -3.71
C MET A 88 12.21 -9.15 -3.48
N ALA A 89 11.44 -10.24 -3.40
CA ALA A 89 11.99 -11.59 -3.27
C ALA A 89 12.69 -12.00 -4.57
N THR A 90 13.83 -12.65 -4.49
CA THR A 90 14.64 -13.02 -5.68
C THR A 90 14.40 -14.43 -6.19
N ASP A 91 13.59 -15.21 -5.50
CA ASP A 91 13.34 -16.64 -5.73
C ASP A 91 12.02 -16.94 -6.48
N ARG A 92 11.40 -15.91 -7.07
CA ARG A 92 10.11 -16.03 -7.77
C ARG A 92 10.28 -16.09 -9.29
N ASP A 93 9.44 -16.88 -9.93
CA ASP A 93 9.27 -16.86 -11.39
C ASP A 93 8.37 -15.68 -11.80
N TYR A 94 8.98 -14.48 -11.86
CA TYR A 94 8.29 -13.25 -12.22
C TYR A 94 7.59 -13.32 -13.57
N LYS A 95 8.21 -14.01 -14.56
CA LYS A 95 7.69 -14.14 -15.91
C LYS A 95 6.37 -14.89 -15.94
N LYS A 96 6.31 -15.97 -15.18
CA LYS A 96 5.09 -16.77 -15.04
C LYS A 96 3.96 -16.00 -14.36
N ILE A 97 4.30 -15.24 -13.30
CA ILE A 97 3.31 -14.44 -12.57
C ILE A 97 2.85 -13.28 -13.45
N ALA A 98 3.77 -12.52 -14.05
CA ALA A 98 3.45 -11.40 -14.93
C ALA A 98 2.53 -11.80 -16.08
N ASN A 99 2.81 -12.88 -16.78
CA ASN A 99 1.96 -13.39 -17.87
C ASN A 99 0.53 -13.75 -17.42
N ARG A 100 0.34 -14.05 -16.14
CA ARG A 100 -0.98 -14.36 -15.59
C ARG A 100 -1.76 -13.11 -15.18
N VAL A 101 -1.05 -12.10 -14.68
CA VAL A 101 -1.63 -10.97 -13.94
C VAL A 101 -1.58 -9.67 -14.75
N TYR A 102 -0.48 -9.42 -15.49
CA TYR A 102 -0.30 -8.17 -16.21
C TYR A 102 -1.02 -8.18 -17.55
N LYS A 103 -1.54 -7.03 -17.95
CA LYS A 103 -2.32 -6.86 -19.19
C LYS A 103 -1.78 -5.65 -19.97
N GLY A 104 -2.05 -5.64 -21.27
CA GLY A 104 -1.79 -4.50 -22.14
C GLY A 104 -0.38 -3.92 -21.98
N LYS A 105 -0.32 -2.63 -21.66
CA LYS A 105 0.93 -1.88 -21.50
C LYS A 105 1.80 -2.37 -20.34
N GLU A 106 1.21 -2.91 -19.28
CA GLU A 106 1.96 -3.50 -18.15
C GLU A 106 2.84 -4.67 -18.61
N LEU A 107 2.23 -5.57 -19.39
CA LEU A 107 2.94 -6.75 -19.87
C LEU A 107 4.00 -6.39 -20.90
N GLU A 108 3.73 -5.41 -21.75
CA GLU A 108 4.71 -4.88 -22.70
C GLU A 108 5.90 -4.24 -21.95
N TYR A 109 5.62 -3.41 -20.95
CA TYR A 109 6.64 -2.77 -20.12
C TYR A 109 7.49 -3.79 -19.36
N PHE A 110 6.87 -4.78 -18.72
CA PHE A 110 7.58 -5.86 -18.05
C PHE A 110 8.47 -6.65 -19.03
N ASN A 111 7.96 -7.01 -20.21
CA ASN A 111 8.70 -7.78 -21.19
C ASN A 111 9.89 -7.00 -21.80
N SER A 112 9.84 -5.67 -21.80
CA SER A 112 10.97 -4.82 -22.26
C SER A 112 12.16 -4.85 -21.30
N SER A 113 11.90 -5.09 -19.99
CA SER A 113 12.91 -5.18 -18.93
C SER A 113 12.43 -6.15 -17.83
N PRO A 114 12.52 -7.48 -18.01
CA PRO A 114 11.93 -8.46 -17.12
C PRO A 114 12.80 -8.68 -15.86
N THR A 115 12.87 -7.67 -15.00
CA THR A 115 13.59 -7.68 -13.72
C THR A 115 12.64 -7.80 -12.53
N ALA A 116 13.18 -8.05 -11.35
CA ALA A 116 12.43 -8.00 -10.10
C ALA A 116 11.85 -6.59 -9.87
N GLU A 117 12.64 -5.55 -10.11
CA GLU A 117 12.26 -4.15 -9.94
C GLU A 117 11.04 -3.81 -10.80
N THR A 118 11.10 -4.11 -12.12
CA THR A 118 9.98 -3.86 -13.02
C THR A 118 8.72 -4.66 -12.62
N PHE A 119 8.91 -5.91 -12.16
CA PHE A 119 7.79 -6.70 -11.66
C PHE A 119 7.14 -6.03 -10.45
N TYR A 120 7.93 -5.72 -9.42
CA TYR A 120 7.38 -5.15 -8.19
C TYR A 120 6.88 -3.72 -8.36
N GLU A 121 7.45 -2.92 -9.27
CA GLU A 121 6.91 -1.61 -9.64
C GLU A 121 5.45 -1.72 -10.11
N ILE A 122 5.16 -2.63 -11.05
CA ILE A 122 3.80 -2.83 -11.54
C ILE A 122 2.90 -3.43 -10.46
N TRP A 123 3.42 -4.44 -9.74
CA TRP A 123 2.66 -5.13 -8.69
C TRP A 123 2.19 -4.18 -7.60
N THR A 124 3.09 -3.36 -7.05
CA THR A 124 2.75 -2.42 -5.98
C THR A 124 1.81 -1.31 -6.45
N LYS A 125 1.90 -0.87 -7.72
CA LYS A 125 0.90 0.05 -8.31
C LYS A 125 -0.49 -0.59 -8.33
N LYS A 126 -0.60 -1.85 -8.76
CA LYS A 126 -1.87 -2.58 -8.77
C LYS A 126 -2.45 -2.75 -7.37
N GLU A 127 -1.63 -3.15 -6.40
CA GLU A 127 -2.06 -3.30 -5.01
C GLU A 127 -2.47 -1.95 -4.39
N ALA A 128 -1.73 -0.86 -4.64
CA ALA A 128 -2.07 0.46 -4.18
C ALA A 128 -3.43 0.92 -4.72
N TYR A 129 -3.69 0.73 -6.02
CA TYR A 129 -4.99 1.01 -6.63
C TYR A 129 -6.12 0.16 -6.03
N SER A 130 -5.90 -1.13 -5.85
CA SER A 130 -6.91 -2.04 -5.29
C SER A 130 -7.35 -1.68 -3.87
N LYS A 131 -6.49 -0.98 -3.11
CA LYS A 131 -6.83 -0.42 -1.79
C LYS A 131 -7.77 0.78 -1.87
N ILE A 132 -7.76 1.53 -2.98
CA ILE A 132 -8.71 2.61 -3.23
C ILE A 132 -10.06 2.02 -3.64
N SER A 133 -10.10 1.14 -4.66
CA SER A 133 -11.33 0.51 -5.17
C SER A 133 -12.04 -0.35 -4.11
N GLY A 134 -11.27 -0.92 -3.17
CA GLY A 134 -11.79 -1.78 -2.11
C GLY A 134 -12.11 -3.21 -2.56
N GLN A 135 -11.80 -3.59 -3.80
CA GLN A 135 -12.02 -4.93 -4.35
C GLN A 135 -10.88 -5.90 -4.01
N GLY A 136 -9.76 -5.38 -3.53
CA GLY A 136 -8.61 -6.17 -3.10
C GLY A 136 -7.95 -6.95 -4.22
N THR A 137 -7.26 -8.04 -3.86
CA THR A 137 -6.48 -8.86 -4.82
C THR A 137 -7.30 -9.50 -5.93
N ILE A 138 -8.62 -9.66 -5.78
CA ILE A 138 -9.51 -10.23 -6.81
C ILE A 138 -9.43 -9.39 -8.09
N GLU A 139 -9.52 -8.09 -7.98
CA GLU A 139 -9.45 -7.15 -9.09
C GLU A 139 -8.12 -7.26 -9.87
N ILE A 140 -7.02 -7.51 -9.16
CA ILE A 140 -5.70 -7.68 -9.77
C ILE A 140 -5.70 -8.88 -10.71
N PHE A 141 -6.32 -10.00 -10.32
CA PHE A 141 -6.42 -11.20 -11.13
C PHE A 141 -7.47 -11.13 -12.24
N GLU A 142 -8.52 -10.33 -12.09
CA GLU A 142 -9.51 -10.07 -13.14
C GLU A 142 -8.92 -9.24 -14.29
N GLY A 143 -7.84 -8.53 -14.04
CA GLY A 143 -6.97 -7.97 -15.06
C GLY A 143 -7.38 -6.58 -15.54
N PHE A 144 -6.94 -5.56 -14.85
CA PHE A 144 -6.89 -4.18 -15.34
C PHE A 144 -5.43 -3.79 -15.65
N ASP A 145 -5.25 -2.77 -16.47
CA ASP A 145 -3.94 -2.20 -16.83
C ASP A 145 -3.73 -0.89 -16.08
N VAL A 146 -2.80 -0.86 -15.10
CA VAL A 146 -2.56 0.34 -14.27
C VAL A 146 -2.07 1.55 -15.09
N PHE A 147 -1.40 1.32 -16.22
CA PHE A 147 -0.95 2.41 -17.12
C PHE A 147 -2.07 2.99 -18.00
N SER A 148 -3.28 2.45 -17.89
CA SER A 148 -4.47 2.95 -18.59
C SER A 148 -5.45 3.66 -17.64
N LEU A 149 -5.11 3.80 -16.37
CA LEU A 149 -5.93 4.48 -15.36
C LEU A 149 -5.60 5.98 -15.32
N GLU A 150 -6.15 6.73 -16.28
CA GLU A 150 -5.86 8.16 -16.46
C GLU A 150 -6.38 9.04 -15.29
N GLU A 151 -7.32 8.53 -14.50
CA GLU A 151 -7.88 9.24 -13.33
C GLU A 151 -7.01 9.13 -12.07
N TYR A 152 -5.87 8.41 -12.14
CA TYR A 152 -5.00 8.15 -11.00
C TYR A 152 -3.55 8.52 -11.30
N GLU A 153 -2.89 9.09 -10.32
CA GLU A 153 -1.45 9.33 -10.32
C GLU A 153 -0.75 8.26 -9.49
N PHE A 154 0.35 7.74 -10.03
CA PHE A 154 1.18 6.73 -9.38
C PHE A 154 2.59 7.27 -9.15
N GLN A 155 3.07 7.15 -7.92
CA GLN A 155 4.46 7.40 -7.56
C GLN A 155 5.06 6.12 -7.01
N THR A 156 6.22 5.72 -7.52
CA THR A 156 6.90 4.50 -7.10
C THR A 156 8.35 4.80 -6.76
N GLU A 157 8.80 4.28 -5.63
CA GLU A 157 10.20 4.32 -5.20
C GLU A 157 10.69 2.91 -4.87
N ILE A 158 11.97 2.66 -5.15
CA ILE A 158 12.66 1.45 -4.71
C ILE A 158 13.68 1.86 -3.64
N ILE A 159 13.51 1.32 -2.44
CA ILE A 159 14.36 1.62 -1.29
C ILE A 159 14.90 0.31 -0.75
N GLU A 160 16.23 0.15 -0.79
CA GLU A 160 16.89 -1.12 -0.47
C GLU A 160 16.31 -2.26 -1.34
N ASN A 161 15.63 -3.22 -0.72
CA ASN A 161 14.99 -4.35 -1.38
C ASN A 161 13.46 -4.26 -1.32
N PHE A 162 12.91 -3.06 -1.22
CA PHE A 162 11.46 -2.83 -1.18
C PHE A 162 11.03 -1.93 -2.32
N ALA A 163 9.93 -2.28 -2.97
CA ALA A 163 9.19 -1.40 -3.86
C ALA A 163 8.01 -0.80 -3.10
N ILE A 164 7.83 0.51 -3.19
CA ILE A 164 6.74 1.25 -2.55
C ILE A 164 6.02 2.03 -3.65
N SER A 165 4.71 1.85 -3.76
CA SER A 165 3.87 2.64 -4.66
C SER A 165 2.75 3.35 -3.91
N VAL A 166 2.52 4.59 -4.28
CA VAL A 166 1.36 5.38 -3.88
C VAL A 166 0.50 5.62 -5.10
N CYS A 167 -0.81 5.46 -4.94
CA CYS A 167 -1.83 5.76 -5.93
C CYS A 167 -2.76 6.82 -5.34
N GLU A 168 -2.98 7.93 -6.03
CA GLU A 168 -3.92 8.98 -5.64
C GLU A 168 -4.86 9.30 -6.79
N MET A 169 -6.15 9.49 -6.50
CA MET A 169 -7.11 9.95 -7.50
C MET A 169 -6.78 11.39 -7.90
N GLN A 170 -6.72 11.67 -9.21
CA GLN A 170 -6.59 13.03 -9.74
C GLN A 170 -7.88 13.84 -9.58
N GLU A 171 -7.86 15.13 -9.90
CA GLU A 171 -9.06 15.99 -9.91
C GLU A 171 -9.93 15.73 -11.12
#